data_8b04ba938f19b7f089e5b4cec1c2573d
#
_entry.id   8b04ba938f19b7f089e5b4cec1c2573d
#
_cell.length_a   1.000
_cell.length_b   1.000
_cell.length_c   1.000
_cell.angle_alpha   90.00
_cell.angle_beta   90.00
_cell.angle_gamma   90.00
#
_symmetry.space_group_name_H-M   'P 1'
#
loop_
_entity.id
_entity.type
_entity.pdbx_description
1 polymer ?
#
loop_
_entity_poly.entity_id
_entity_poly.type
_entity_poly.pdbx_seq_one_letter_code
_entity_poly.pdbx_strand_id
1 'polypeptide(L)'
;MWDGERYKKTLISALKISVGSCLAIYIAASLNLEFATSAGSITLLTILTTKWDTLKLSLARALTFFVSVFLSYIFFEHISSDWAAYGIFVFVMTVLLESFGWKAALSVNAVIGTHFLTTDDFSVHFILNEFYLVILGISIAVVLNLFNDNKGQKRLIEQRVNNTEIAMTTILSKLGRYMASMPIEGNVWDDIKSLERNIEESIGLAYEYQNNTFSTSPGYYIDYFEMRAKQCNTLHNLHYELKKIRNMPKQAEIVSEYVLYLKNFVTEMNDPAEQIGRLNLIFEGMKEEELPKTREEFENRAKLYHVLMDLEEFLIYKRRFITLAKKGKLKNTSGYLRKWVRAFKSKNKREVK
;
A
#
# COMPACT_ATOMS: atom_id res chain seq x y z
N MET A 1 -10.49 -9.02 20.75
CA MET A 1 -11.81 -8.40 20.69
C MET A 1 -12.13 -8.18 19.21
N TRP A 2 -13.14 -8.85 18.66
CA TRP A 2 -13.47 -8.75 17.23
C TRP A 2 -14.10 -7.38 16.99
N ASP A 3 -13.46 -6.60 16.13
CA ASP A 3 -13.97 -5.28 15.75
C ASP A 3 -15.24 -5.48 14.90
N GLY A 4 -16.39 -4.97 15.37
CA GLY A 4 -17.70 -5.16 14.73
C GLY A 4 -17.75 -4.71 13.27
N GLU A 5 -16.96 -3.71 12.89
CA GLU A 5 -16.82 -3.26 11.50
C GLU A 5 -16.10 -4.29 10.63
N ARG A 6 -15.07 -4.94 11.16
CA ARG A 6 -14.34 -5.99 10.45
C ARG A 6 -15.23 -7.21 10.18
N TYR A 7 -16.03 -7.61 11.20
CA TYR A 7 -17.00 -8.71 11.06
C TYR A 7 -18.06 -8.38 9.99
N LYS A 8 -18.62 -7.18 10.00
CA LYS A 8 -19.60 -6.73 9.00
C LYS A 8 -19.02 -6.77 7.58
N LYS A 9 -17.80 -6.31 7.37
CA LYS A 9 -17.12 -6.38 6.07
C LYS A 9 -16.91 -7.82 5.61
N THR A 10 -16.47 -8.69 6.51
CA THR A 10 -16.30 -10.13 6.22
C THR A 10 -17.61 -10.78 5.83
N LEU A 11 -18.70 -10.50 6.56
CA LEU A 11 -20.03 -11.06 6.27
C LEU A 11 -20.56 -10.60 4.89
N ILE A 12 -20.42 -9.30 4.58
CA ILE A 12 -20.81 -8.75 3.27
C ILE A 12 -20.01 -9.40 2.14
N SER A 13 -18.69 -9.57 2.34
CA SER A 13 -17.83 -10.24 1.36
C SER A 13 -18.22 -11.70 1.16
N ALA A 14 -18.46 -12.44 2.24
CA ALA A 14 -18.90 -13.83 2.18
C ALA A 14 -20.26 -13.98 1.46
N LEU A 15 -21.22 -13.11 1.79
CA LEU A 15 -22.53 -13.09 1.12
C LEU A 15 -22.39 -12.82 -0.37
N LYS A 16 -21.57 -11.85 -0.74
CA LYS A 16 -21.30 -11.48 -2.14
C LYS A 16 -20.69 -12.63 -2.93
N ILE A 17 -19.70 -13.32 -2.34
CA ILE A 17 -19.03 -14.47 -2.95
C ILE A 17 -20.04 -15.62 -3.13
N SER A 18 -20.81 -15.96 -2.11
CA SER A 18 -21.75 -17.08 -2.16
C SER A 18 -22.88 -16.83 -3.15
N VAL A 19 -23.49 -15.63 -3.11
CA VAL A 19 -24.56 -15.26 -4.07
C VAL A 19 -24.03 -15.24 -5.50
N GLY A 20 -22.82 -14.67 -5.70
CA GLY A 20 -22.22 -14.64 -7.04
C GLY A 20 -21.91 -16.02 -7.60
N SER A 21 -21.35 -16.91 -6.77
CA SER A 21 -21.06 -18.29 -7.18
C SER A 21 -22.34 -19.08 -7.49
N CYS A 22 -23.37 -18.96 -6.64
CA CYS A 22 -24.66 -19.61 -6.88
C CYS A 22 -25.32 -19.11 -8.18
N LEU A 23 -25.28 -17.80 -8.42
CA LEU A 23 -25.84 -17.21 -9.65
C LEU A 23 -25.09 -17.69 -10.90
N ALA A 24 -23.76 -17.80 -10.83
CA ALA A 24 -22.96 -18.33 -11.93
C ALA A 24 -23.33 -19.79 -12.27
N ILE A 25 -23.46 -20.64 -11.25
CA ILE A 25 -23.88 -22.04 -11.42
C ILE A 25 -25.29 -22.09 -12.04
N TYR A 26 -26.23 -21.32 -11.50
CA TYR A 26 -27.60 -21.29 -11.97
C TYR A 26 -27.69 -20.89 -13.46
N ILE A 27 -26.99 -19.85 -13.87
CA ILE A 27 -26.99 -19.38 -15.26
C ILE A 27 -26.30 -20.42 -16.16
N ALA A 28 -25.14 -20.96 -15.76
CA ALA A 28 -24.46 -22.00 -16.54
C ALA A 28 -25.34 -23.24 -16.73
N ALA A 29 -26.01 -23.69 -15.69
CA ALA A 29 -26.93 -24.84 -15.74
C ALA A 29 -28.17 -24.53 -16.63
N SER A 30 -28.72 -23.32 -16.56
CA SER A 30 -29.85 -22.92 -17.40
C SER A 30 -29.49 -22.80 -18.91
N LEU A 31 -28.21 -22.58 -19.20
CA LEU A 31 -27.67 -22.60 -20.58
C LEU A 31 -27.26 -24.02 -21.04
N ASN A 32 -27.51 -25.05 -20.19
CA ASN A 32 -27.09 -26.43 -20.43
C ASN A 32 -25.59 -26.60 -20.71
N LEU A 33 -24.74 -25.77 -20.05
CA LEU A 33 -23.30 -25.91 -20.15
C LEU A 33 -22.84 -27.13 -19.34
N GLU A 34 -21.93 -27.92 -19.91
CA GLU A 34 -21.24 -28.99 -19.20
C GLU A 34 -20.37 -28.39 -18.09
N PHE A 35 -20.17 -29.11 -16.99
CA PHE A 35 -19.41 -28.62 -15.84
C PHE A 35 -19.90 -27.27 -15.25
N ALA A 36 -21.22 -27.03 -15.29
CA ALA A 36 -21.83 -25.77 -14.83
C ALA A 36 -21.35 -25.31 -13.44
N THR A 37 -21.03 -26.24 -12.53
CA THR A 37 -20.50 -25.94 -11.19
C THR A 37 -19.17 -25.20 -11.21
N SER A 38 -18.38 -25.38 -12.25
CA SER A 38 -17.08 -24.70 -12.40
C SER A 38 -17.22 -23.20 -12.65
N ALA A 39 -18.34 -22.72 -13.21
CA ALA A 39 -18.63 -21.30 -13.33
C ALA A 39 -18.68 -20.63 -11.94
N GLY A 40 -19.22 -21.30 -10.93
CA GLY A 40 -19.23 -20.84 -9.54
C GLY A 40 -17.84 -20.76 -8.94
N SER A 41 -16.99 -21.78 -9.16
CA SER A 41 -15.60 -21.80 -8.71
C SER A 41 -14.78 -20.69 -9.37
N ILE A 42 -14.96 -20.45 -10.67
CA ILE A 42 -14.31 -19.37 -11.42
C ILE A 42 -14.73 -18.00 -10.86
N THR A 43 -16.02 -17.81 -10.56
CA THR A 43 -16.55 -16.59 -9.94
C THR A 43 -15.92 -16.35 -8.57
N LEU A 44 -15.91 -17.36 -7.71
CA LEU A 44 -15.31 -17.30 -6.37
C LEU A 44 -13.84 -16.89 -6.43
N LEU A 45 -13.05 -17.53 -7.27
CA LEU A 45 -11.63 -17.24 -7.44
C LEU A 45 -11.36 -15.83 -7.98
N THR A 46 -12.32 -15.26 -8.74
CA THR A 46 -12.18 -13.95 -9.37
C THR A 46 -12.61 -12.79 -8.46
N ILE A 47 -13.62 -13.00 -7.62
CA ILE A 47 -14.24 -11.94 -6.80
C ILE A 47 -13.36 -11.49 -5.61
N LEU A 48 -12.31 -12.24 -5.28
CA LEU A 48 -11.41 -12.00 -4.13
C LEU A 48 -10.42 -10.85 -4.34
N THR A 49 -10.52 -10.11 -5.44
CA THR A 49 -9.56 -9.06 -5.79
C THR A 49 -10.20 -7.67 -5.80
N THR A 50 -9.37 -6.63 -5.93
CA THR A 50 -9.84 -5.26 -6.14
C THR A 50 -10.46 -5.09 -7.54
N LYS A 51 -11.14 -3.96 -7.79
CA LYS A 51 -11.76 -3.69 -9.10
C LYS A 51 -10.76 -3.77 -10.25
N TRP A 52 -9.61 -3.13 -10.12
CA TRP A 52 -8.56 -3.15 -11.15
C TRP A 52 -7.90 -4.52 -11.29
N ASP A 53 -7.62 -5.18 -10.16
CA ASP A 53 -7.03 -6.52 -10.22
C ASP A 53 -8.01 -7.52 -10.80
N THR A 54 -9.31 -7.39 -10.51
CA THR A 54 -10.35 -8.22 -11.13
C THR A 54 -10.36 -8.05 -12.64
N LEU A 55 -10.33 -6.82 -13.17
CA LEU A 55 -10.30 -6.57 -14.60
C LEU A 55 -9.03 -7.14 -15.26
N LYS A 56 -7.85 -6.88 -14.67
CA LYS A 56 -6.59 -7.43 -15.17
C LYS A 56 -6.58 -8.96 -15.16
N LEU A 57 -7.03 -9.54 -14.04
CA LEU A 57 -7.09 -10.98 -13.87
C LEU A 57 -8.10 -11.62 -14.82
N SER A 58 -9.24 -10.98 -15.05
CA SER A 58 -10.26 -11.42 -16.01
C SER A 58 -9.70 -11.48 -17.44
N LEU A 59 -9.00 -10.42 -17.85
CA LEU A 59 -8.34 -10.39 -19.16
C LEU A 59 -7.25 -11.46 -19.26
N ALA A 60 -6.41 -11.59 -18.24
CA ALA A 60 -5.37 -12.62 -18.18
C ALA A 60 -5.96 -14.02 -18.31
N ARG A 61 -7.05 -14.33 -17.59
CA ARG A 61 -7.74 -15.63 -17.66
C ARG A 61 -8.33 -15.92 -19.04
N ALA A 62 -8.98 -14.94 -19.66
CA ALA A 62 -9.53 -15.09 -21.00
C ALA A 62 -8.44 -15.36 -22.06
N LEU A 63 -7.28 -14.69 -21.95
CA LEU A 63 -6.17 -14.92 -22.87
C LEU A 63 -5.45 -16.25 -22.60
N THR A 64 -5.21 -16.57 -21.34
CA THR A 64 -4.48 -17.79 -20.96
C THR A 64 -5.34 -19.05 -21.10
N PHE A 65 -6.67 -18.92 -21.24
CA PHE A 65 -7.55 -20.01 -21.59
C PHE A 65 -7.11 -20.70 -22.91
N PHE A 66 -6.84 -19.94 -23.95
CA PHE A 66 -6.41 -20.54 -25.24
C PHE A 66 -5.05 -21.22 -25.12
N VAL A 67 -4.13 -20.67 -24.30
CA VAL A 67 -2.86 -21.34 -24.00
C VAL A 67 -3.09 -22.65 -23.24
N SER A 68 -4.03 -22.63 -22.28
CA SER A 68 -4.42 -23.82 -21.52
C SER A 68 -4.98 -24.93 -22.42
N VAL A 69 -5.90 -24.58 -23.32
CA VAL A 69 -6.47 -25.55 -24.29
C VAL A 69 -5.39 -26.16 -25.16
N PHE A 70 -4.49 -25.33 -25.69
CA PHE A 70 -3.39 -25.79 -26.55
C PHE A 70 -2.45 -26.74 -25.82
N LEU A 71 -2.05 -26.41 -24.58
CA LEU A 71 -1.18 -27.27 -23.78
C LEU A 71 -1.89 -28.54 -23.32
N SER A 72 -3.17 -28.46 -22.97
CA SER A 72 -3.99 -29.63 -22.62
C SER A 72 -4.03 -30.61 -23.79
N TYR A 73 -4.28 -30.14 -25.01
CA TYR A 73 -4.27 -30.97 -26.22
C TYR A 73 -2.91 -31.68 -26.39
N ILE A 74 -1.80 -30.93 -26.30
CA ILE A 74 -0.45 -31.52 -26.49
C ILE A 74 -0.16 -32.60 -25.43
N PHE A 75 -0.46 -32.34 -24.17
CA PHE A 75 -0.02 -33.25 -23.10
C PHE A 75 -1.00 -34.38 -22.85
N PHE A 76 -2.31 -34.14 -22.96
CA PHE A 76 -3.29 -35.18 -22.65
C PHE A 76 -3.47 -36.17 -23.80
N GLU A 77 -3.35 -35.72 -25.05
CA GLU A 77 -3.41 -36.62 -26.24
C GLU A 77 -2.15 -37.50 -26.38
N HIS A 78 -0.97 -37.02 -25.92
CA HIS A 78 0.29 -37.72 -26.19
C HIS A 78 0.89 -38.45 -24.99
N ILE A 79 0.39 -38.25 -23.78
CA ILE A 79 0.91 -38.87 -22.57
C ILE A 79 -0.16 -39.83 -22.01
N SER A 80 0.12 -41.12 -22.04
CA SER A 80 -0.84 -42.17 -21.64
C SER A 80 -1.21 -42.17 -20.15
N SER A 81 -0.49 -41.43 -19.30
CA SER A 81 -0.71 -41.40 -17.85
C SER A 81 -1.31 -40.06 -17.44
N ASP A 82 -2.60 -40.02 -17.08
CA ASP A 82 -3.37 -38.81 -16.73
C ASP A 82 -2.70 -37.95 -15.67
N TRP A 83 -2.21 -38.56 -14.57
CA TRP A 83 -1.54 -37.83 -13.51
C TRP A 83 -0.21 -37.22 -13.94
N ALA A 84 0.54 -37.90 -14.84
CA ALA A 84 1.79 -37.38 -15.37
C ALA A 84 1.55 -36.27 -16.40
N ALA A 85 0.57 -36.48 -17.31
CA ALA A 85 0.13 -35.48 -18.27
C ALA A 85 -0.33 -34.16 -17.56
N TYR A 86 -1.17 -34.29 -16.54
CA TYR A 86 -1.63 -33.17 -15.76
C TYR A 86 -0.48 -32.48 -14.97
N GLY A 87 0.42 -33.26 -14.40
CA GLY A 87 1.59 -32.71 -13.70
C GLY A 87 2.48 -31.86 -14.61
N ILE A 88 2.76 -32.34 -15.83
CA ILE A 88 3.56 -31.62 -16.83
C ILE A 88 2.79 -30.38 -17.31
N PHE A 89 1.48 -30.49 -17.57
CA PHE A 89 0.63 -29.37 -17.93
C PHE A 89 0.71 -28.25 -16.87
N VAL A 90 0.46 -28.57 -15.61
CA VAL A 90 0.51 -27.59 -14.50
C VAL A 90 1.91 -26.98 -14.34
N PHE A 91 2.96 -27.78 -14.50
CA PHE A 91 4.32 -27.30 -14.44
C PHE A 91 4.63 -26.27 -15.52
N VAL A 92 4.33 -26.61 -16.80
CA VAL A 92 4.56 -25.72 -17.95
C VAL A 92 3.71 -24.46 -17.85
N MET A 93 2.42 -24.60 -17.52
CA MET A 93 1.52 -23.47 -17.29
C MET A 93 2.03 -22.54 -16.18
N THR A 94 2.53 -23.10 -15.07
CA THR A 94 3.05 -22.30 -13.96
C THR A 94 4.26 -21.48 -14.41
N VAL A 95 5.22 -22.10 -15.09
CA VAL A 95 6.43 -21.41 -15.61
C VAL A 95 6.05 -20.28 -16.57
N LEU A 96 5.15 -20.55 -17.50
CA LEU A 96 4.69 -19.55 -18.46
C LEU A 96 3.98 -18.38 -17.78
N LEU A 97 3.00 -18.66 -16.93
CA LEU A 97 2.19 -17.62 -16.29
C LEU A 97 3.00 -16.79 -15.27
N GLU A 98 3.97 -17.41 -14.60
CA GLU A 98 4.85 -16.69 -13.68
C GLU A 98 5.82 -15.77 -14.43
N SER A 99 6.31 -16.19 -15.61
CA SER A 99 7.17 -15.37 -16.49
C SER A 99 6.46 -14.11 -16.97
N PHE A 100 5.15 -14.17 -17.21
CA PHE A 100 4.32 -13.02 -17.61
C PHE A 100 3.74 -12.24 -16.41
N GLY A 101 3.95 -12.69 -15.19
CA GLY A 101 3.36 -12.08 -13.98
C GLY A 101 1.84 -12.36 -13.82
N TRP A 102 1.32 -13.39 -14.50
CA TRP A 102 -0.10 -13.79 -14.51
C TRP A 102 -0.40 -15.04 -13.67
N LYS A 103 0.45 -15.36 -12.70
CA LYS A 103 0.33 -16.55 -11.83
C LYS A 103 -1.09 -16.76 -11.26
N ALA A 104 -1.81 -15.66 -10.94
CA ALA A 104 -3.18 -15.74 -10.41
C ALA A 104 -4.21 -16.32 -11.42
N ALA A 105 -3.89 -16.40 -12.71
CA ALA A 105 -4.74 -17.04 -13.70
C ALA A 105 -4.63 -18.56 -13.69
N LEU A 106 -3.57 -19.13 -13.10
CA LEU A 106 -3.31 -20.57 -13.09
C LEU A 106 -4.47 -21.38 -12.51
N SER A 107 -5.05 -20.92 -11.39
CA SER A 107 -6.10 -21.67 -10.68
C SER A 107 -7.33 -21.98 -11.53
N VAL A 108 -7.76 -21.04 -12.37
CA VAL A 108 -8.90 -21.27 -13.29
C VAL A 108 -8.50 -22.16 -14.44
N ASN A 109 -7.33 -21.92 -15.04
CA ASN A 109 -6.84 -22.75 -16.13
C ASN A 109 -6.56 -24.20 -15.72
N ALA A 110 -6.14 -24.42 -14.46
CA ALA A 110 -5.97 -25.75 -13.91
C ALA A 110 -7.31 -26.49 -13.76
N VAL A 111 -8.38 -25.80 -13.34
CA VAL A 111 -9.73 -26.36 -13.30
C VAL A 111 -10.21 -26.75 -14.71
N ILE A 112 -10.04 -25.87 -15.68
CA ILE A 112 -10.38 -26.14 -17.09
C ILE A 112 -9.55 -27.31 -17.64
N GLY A 113 -8.26 -27.38 -17.30
CA GLY A 113 -7.40 -28.53 -17.65
C GLY A 113 -7.93 -29.86 -17.13
N THR A 114 -8.55 -29.90 -15.93
CA THR A 114 -9.17 -31.14 -15.44
C THR A 114 -10.39 -31.59 -16.25
N HIS A 115 -11.14 -30.65 -16.83
CA HIS A 115 -12.27 -31.01 -17.68
C HIS A 115 -11.80 -31.66 -18.98
N PHE A 116 -10.78 -31.08 -19.65
CA PHE A 116 -10.18 -31.71 -20.83
C PHE A 116 -9.57 -33.07 -20.52
N LEU A 117 -8.93 -33.23 -19.36
CA LEU A 117 -8.35 -34.51 -18.93
C LEU A 117 -9.42 -35.59 -18.71
N THR A 118 -10.59 -35.21 -18.18
CA THR A 118 -11.66 -36.18 -17.82
C THR A 118 -12.54 -36.53 -19.01
N THR A 119 -12.72 -35.63 -19.96
CA THR A 119 -13.59 -35.86 -21.13
C THR A 119 -12.85 -36.39 -22.34
N ASP A 120 -11.57 -36.10 -22.44
CA ASP A 120 -10.71 -36.35 -23.62
C ASP A 120 -11.35 -35.80 -24.91
N ASP A 121 -12.15 -34.72 -24.78
CA ASP A 121 -12.87 -34.08 -25.89
C ASP A 121 -12.27 -32.71 -26.20
N PHE A 122 -11.61 -32.58 -27.34
CA PHE A 122 -11.07 -31.34 -27.88
C PHE A 122 -11.88 -30.79 -29.06
N SER A 123 -13.16 -31.19 -29.18
CA SER A 123 -14.07 -30.66 -30.21
C SER A 123 -14.27 -29.14 -30.00
N VAL A 124 -14.53 -28.44 -31.10
CA VAL A 124 -14.83 -27.00 -31.05
C VAL A 124 -16.03 -26.71 -30.13
N HIS A 125 -17.00 -27.63 -30.09
CA HIS A 125 -18.17 -27.49 -29.23
C HIS A 125 -17.78 -27.50 -27.75
N PHE A 126 -16.95 -28.45 -27.32
CA PHE A 126 -16.49 -28.54 -25.96
C PHE A 126 -15.56 -27.36 -25.56
N ILE A 127 -14.66 -26.96 -26.46
CA ILE A 127 -13.81 -25.78 -26.24
C ILE A 127 -14.67 -24.52 -26.07
N LEU A 128 -15.74 -24.33 -26.82
CA LEU A 128 -16.65 -23.20 -26.66
C LEU A 128 -17.44 -23.31 -25.34
N ASN A 129 -17.88 -24.51 -24.94
CA ASN A 129 -18.49 -24.71 -23.62
C ASN A 129 -17.60 -24.21 -22.48
N GLU A 130 -16.35 -24.67 -22.46
CA GLU A 130 -15.37 -24.27 -21.45
C GLU A 130 -15.08 -22.76 -21.48
N PHE A 131 -14.99 -22.18 -22.69
CA PHE A 131 -14.83 -20.73 -22.85
C PHE A 131 -16.01 -19.95 -22.27
N TYR A 132 -17.25 -20.40 -22.52
CA TYR A 132 -18.46 -19.79 -21.96
C TYR A 132 -18.49 -19.87 -20.42
N LEU A 133 -18.05 -20.97 -19.81
CA LEU A 133 -17.92 -21.09 -18.36
C LEU A 133 -16.96 -20.05 -17.80
N VAL A 134 -15.79 -19.86 -18.44
CA VAL A 134 -14.80 -18.86 -18.04
C VAL A 134 -15.37 -17.45 -18.15
N ILE A 135 -15.94 -17.11 -19.32
CA ILE A 135 -16.51 -15.77 -19.56
C ILE A 135 -17.66 -15.48 -18.60
N LEU A 136 -18.55 -16.44 -18.35
CA LEU A 136 -19.65 -16.28 -17.42
C LEU A 136 -19.15 -16.03 -15.98
N GLY A 137 -18.23 -16.86 -15.51
CA GLY A 137 -17.68 -16.73 -14.15
C GLY A 137 -16.96 -15.41 -13.92
N ILE A 138 -16.11 -14.98 -14.85
CA ILE A 138 -15.42 -13.70 -14.75
C ILE A 138 -16.36 -12.50 -14.90
N SER A 139 -17.39 -12.59 -15.75
CA SER A 139 -18.36 -11.50 -15.96
C SER A 139 -19.15 -11.21 -14.71
N ILE A 140 -19.66 -12.26 -14.03
CA ILE A 140 -20.38 -12.12 -12.77
C ILE A 140 -19.47 -11.55 -11.68
N ALA A 141 -18.23 -12.02 -11.59
CA ALA A 141 -17.26 -11.48 -10.62
C ALA A 141 -16.97 -9.99 -10.87
N VAL A 142 -16.78 -9.59 -12.14
CA VAL A 142 -16.56 -8.17 -12.51
C VAL A 142 -17.77 -7.33 -12.13
N VAL A 143 -18.99 -7.75 -12.53
CA VAL A 143 -20.23 -7.02 -12.21
C VAL A 143 -20.35 -6.82 -10.70
N LEU A 144 -20.20 -7.88 -9.92
CA LEU A 144 -20.30 -7.80 -8.46
C LEU A 144 -19.20 -6.95 -7.82
N ASN A 145 -17.98 -6.91 -8.39
CA ASN A 145 -16.93 -6.05 -7.89
C ASN A 145 -17.10 -4.58 -8.25
N LEU A 146 -17.76 -4.25 -9.35
CA LEU A 146 -18.07 -2.86 -9.70
C LEU A 146 -18.98 -2.19 -8.66
N PHE A 147 -19.89 -2.94 -8.03
CA PHE A 147 -20.79 -2.44 -6.98
C PHE A 147 -20.14 -2.28 -5.59
N ASN A 148 -18.81 -2.43 -5.46
CA ASN A 148 -18.14 -2.12 -4.20
C ASN A 148 -18.21 -0.62 -3.88
N ASP A 149 -18.77 -0.27 -2.72
CA ASP A 149 -18.83 1.11 -2.26
C ASP A 149 -17.46 1.58 -1.74
N ASN A 150 -16.87 2.55 -2.43
CA ASN A 150 -15.59 3.15 -2.05
C ASN A 150 -15.73 4.27 -1.02
N LYS A 151 -16.96 4.70 -0.67
CA LYS A 151 -17.19 5.81 0.27
C LYS A 151 -16.68 5.48 1.67
N GLY A 152 -16.89 4.25 2.12
CA GLY A 152 -16.37 3.77 3.40
C GLY A 152 -14.84 3.77 3.45
N GLN A 153 -14.18 3.31 2.39
CA GLN A 153 -12.71 3.32 2.27
C GLN A 153 -12.16 4.75 2.25
N LYS A 154 -12.80 5.66 1.50
CA LYS A 154 -12.41 7.07 1.45
C LYS A 154 -12.48 7.71 2.83
N ARG A 155 -13.59 7.52 3.54
CA ARG A 155 -13.79 8.05 4.89
C ARG A 155 -12.73 7.52 5.88
N LEU A 156 -12.38 6.24 5.78
CA LEU A 156 -11.32 5.64 6.60
C LEU A 156 -9.96 6.26 6.32
N ILE A 157 -9.61 6.50 5.05
CA ILE A 157 -8.35 7.16 4.68
C ILE A 157 -8.30 8.60 5.19
N GLU A 158 -9.38 9.36 5.06
CA GLU A 158 -9.48 10.73 5.59
C GLU A 158 -9.31 10.77 7.12
N GLN A 159 -9.84 9.79 7.83
CA GLN A 159 -9.59 9.62 9.27
C GLN A 159 -8.11 9.29 9.56
N ARG A 160 -7.48 8.43 8.75
CA ARG A 160 -6.05 8.12 8.89
C ARG A 160 -5.16 9.32 8.61
N VAL A 161 -5.51 10.19 7.66
CA VAL A 161 -4.86 11.49 7.41
C VAL A 161 -4.90 12.33 8.68
N ASN A 162 -6.10 12.57 9.22
CA ASN A 162 -6.29 13.38 10.43
C ASN A 162 -5.53 12.82 11.64
N ASN A 163 -5.60 11.50 11.88
CA ASN A 163 -4.89 10.86 12.98
C ASN A 163 -3.36 11.00 12.85
N THR A 164 -2.84 10.90 11.61
CA THR A 164 -1.41 11.10 11.32
C THR A 164 -0.98 12.53 11.64
N GLU A 165 -1.79 13.54 11.30
CA GLU A 165 -1.52 14.94 11.59
C GLU A 165 -1.54 15.25 13.09
N ILE A 166 -2.52 14.73 13.81
CA ILE A 166 -2.60 14.84 15.28
C ILE A 166 -1.38 14.22 15.94
N ALA A 167 -0.98 13.01 15.53
CA ALA A 167 0.18 12.33 16.09
C ALA A 167 1.48 13.10 15.82
N MET A 168 1.69 13.62 14.61
CA MET A 168 2.85 14.46 14.28
C MET A 168 2.87 15.76 15.09
N THR A 169 1.71 16.42 15.25
CA THR A 169 1.56 17.62 16.07
C THR A 169 1.95 17.35 17.53
N THR A 170 1.52 16.20 18.06
CA THR A 170 1.84 15.77 19.43
C THR A 170 3.34 15.53 19.59
N ILE A 171 3.98 14.81 18.65
CA ILE A 171 5.41 14.54 18.66
C ILE A 171 6.21 15.85 18.61
N LEU A 172 5.90 16.76 17.67
CA LEU A 172 6.56 18.07 17.58
C LEU A 172 6.38 18.89 18.84
N SER A 173 5.19 18.86 19.46
CA SER A 173 4.94 19.55 20.74
C SER A 173 5.82 18.99 21.85
N LYS A 174 5.96 17.67 21.95
CA LYS A 174 6.83 17.02 22.94
C LYS A 174 8.33 17.33 22.70
N LEU A 175 8.76 17.30 21.44
CA LEU A 175 10.15 17.62 21.06
C LEU A 175 10.49 19.08 21.34
N GLY A 176 9.60 20.03 21.03
CA GLY A 176 9.79 21.45 21.38
C GLY A 176 9.87 21.64 22.87
N ARG A 177 8.96 21.07 23.65
CA ARG A 177 9.00 21.15 25.14
C ARG A 177 10.28 20.54 25.72
N TYR A 178 10.75 19.42 25.16
CA TYR A 178 12.00 18.80 25.59
C TYR A 178 13.19 19.74 25.40
N MET A 179 13.30 20.45 24.26
CA MET A 179 14.36 21.44 24.00
C MET A 179 14.28 22.64 24.94
N ALA A 180 13.08 23.05 25.35
CA ALA A 180 12.88 24.10 26.37
C ALA A 180 13.05 23.59 27.81
N SER A 181 13.51 22.36 28.01
CA SER A 181 13.62 21.73 29.35
C SER A 181 12.31 21.71 30.14
N MET A 182 11.16 21.70 29.44
CA MET A 182 9.85 21.61 30.03
C MET A 182 9.44 20.13 30.24
N PRO A 183 8.59 19.84 31.24
CA PRO A 183 8.09 18.47 31.43
C PRO A 183 7.29 17.98 30.23
N ILE A 184 7.52 16.72 29.88
CA ILE A 184 6.80 16.01 28.80
C ILE A 184 6.09 14.79 29.37
N GLU A 185 4.88 14.51 28.90
CA GLU A 185 4.13 13.33 29.29
C GLU A 185 4.42 12.16 28.33
N GLY A 186 4.66 10.98 28.87
CA GLY A 186 4.93 9.77 28.11
C GLY A 186 6.28 9.77 27.39
N ASN A 187 6.46 8.83 26.47
CA ASN A 187 7.71 8.61 25.75
C ASN A 187 7.57 9.00 24.27
N VAL A 188 8.35 9.98 23.84
CA VAL A 188 8.38 10.44 22.43
C VAL A 188 8.75 9.31 21.46
N TRP A 189 9.61 8.39 21.89
CA TRP A 189 10.01 7.24 21.08
C TRP A 189 8.82 6.32 20.77
N ASP A 190 7.98 6.03 21.76
CA ASP A 190 6.81 5.18 21.59
C ASP A 190 5.78 5.84 20.68
N ASP A 191 5.63 7.17 20.76
CA ASP A 191 4.77 7.94 19.87
C ASP A 191 5.26 7.86 18.41
N ILE A 192 6.58 8.02 18.19
CA ILE A 192 7.18 7.91 16.84
C ILE A 192 7.00 6.50 16.28
N LYS A 193 7.22 5.46 17.08
CA LYS A 193 7.03 4.06 16.68
C LYS A 193 5.57 3.75 16.36
N SER A 194 4.64 4.31 17.12
CA SER A 194 3.20 4.19 16.87
C SER A 194 2.81 4.90 15.58
N LEU A 195 3.32 6.11 15.35
CA LEU A 195 3.09 6.86 14.11
C LEU A 195 3.63 6.11 12.89
N GLU A 196 4.84 5.56 12.96
CA GLU A 196 5.46 4.78 11.89
C GLU A 196 4.57 3.61 11.47
N ARG A 197 4.10 2.80 12.44
CA ARG A 197 3.20 1.67 12.20
C ARG A 197 1.88 2.10 11.57
N ASN A 198 1.29 3.17 12.09
CA ASN A 198 0.03 3.71 11.57
C ASN A 198 0.16 4.21 10.12
N ILE A 199 1.31 4.80 9.77
CA ILE A 199 1.58 5.24 8.39
C ILE A 199 1.77 4.03 7.47
N GLU A 200 2.49 2.98 7.88
CA GLU A 200 2.66 1.75 7.09
C GLU A 200 1.30 1.08 6.77
N GLU A 201 0.43 0.97 7.78
CA GLU A 201 -0.93 0.47 7.58
C GLU A 201 -1.74 1.35 6.62
N SER A 202 -1.59 2.67 6.75
CA SER A 202 -2.32 3.65 5.93
C SER A 202 -1.85 3.65 4.47
N ILE A 203 -0.58 3.36 4.21
CA ILE A 203 -0.06 3.14 2.85
C ILE A 203 -0.75 1.93 2.21
N GLY A 204 -0.89 0.82 2.96
CA GLY A 204 -1.62 -0.37 2.48
C GLY A 204 -3.07 -0.06 2.11
N LEU A 205 -3.79 0.67 2.97
CA LEU A 205 -5.16 1.13 2.73
C LEU A 205 -5.27 2.07 1.52
N ALA A 206 -4.27 2.95 1.32
CA ALA A 206 -4.24 3.86 0.18
C ALA A 206 -4.07 3.12 -1.15
N TYR A 207 -3.24 2.06 -1.20
CA TYR A 207 -3.13 1.18 -2.36
C TYR A 207 -4.43 0.42 -2.64
N GLU A 208 -5.08 -0.11 -1.60
CA GLU A 208 -6.37 -0.78 -1.75
C GLU A 208 -7.44 0.18 -2.31
N TYR A 209 -7.50 1.40 -1.79
CA TYR A 209 -8.40 2.44 -2.29
C TYR A 209 -8.11 2.80 -3.75
N GLN A 210 -6.83 2.98 -4.11
CA GLN A 210 -6.42 3.25 -5.48
C GLN A 210 -6.91 2.16 -6.44
N ASN A 211 -6.73 0.89 -6.07
CA ASN A 211 -7.13 -0.25 -6.90
C ASN A 211 -8.65 -0.46 -6.94
N ASN A 212 -9.40 0.15 -6.03
CA ASN A 212 -10.86 0.11 -6.00
C ASN A 212 -11.52 1.36 -6.58
N THR A 213 -10.76 2.37 -7.02
CA THR A 213 -11.30 3.61 -7.55
C THR A 213 -10.86 3.86 -8.99
N PHE A 214 -11.75 4.45 -9.80
CA PHE A 214 -11.47 4.95 -11.16
C PHE A 214 -11.28 6.47 -11.18
N SER A 215 -10.91 7.07 -10.05
CA SER A 215 -10.70 8.52 -9.92
C SER A 215 -9.54 9.01 -10.77
N THR A 216 -9.56 10.31 -11.09
CA THR A 216 -8.51 11.00 -11.87
C THR A 216 -7.18 11.18 -11.14
N SER A 217 -7.16 11.04 -9.82
CA SER A 217 -5.94 11.15 -9.00
C SER A 217 -5.87 10.04 -7.94
N PRO A 218 -5.80 8.77 -8.36
CA PRO A 218 -5.90 7.64 -7.44
C PRO A 218 -4.67 7.53 -6.50
N GLY A 219 -3.50 8.03 -6.92
CA GLY A 219 -2.25 7.95 -6.17
C GLY A 219 -2.06 9.00 -5.08
N TYR A 220 -2.97 9.98 -4.93
CA TYR A 220 -2.83 11.09 -3.99
C TYR A 220 -2.53 10.66 -2.55
N TYR A 221 -3.32 9.74 -2.02
CA TYR A 221 -3.16 9.27 -0.63
C TYR A 221 -1.91 8.41 -0.44
N ILE A 222 -1.48 7.70 -1.47
CA ILE A 222 -0.22 6.96 -1.46
C ILE A 222 0.93 7.93 -1.31
N ASP A 223 1.03 8.92 -2.21
CA ASP A 223 2.08 9.93 -2.19
C ASP A 223 2.05 10.75 -0.88
N TYR A 224 0.85 11.01 -0.32
CA TYR A 224 0.69 11.67 0.97
C TYR A 224 1.30 10.85 2.11
N PHE A 225 0.94 9.59 2.26
CA PHE A 225 1.47 8.76 3.35
C PHE A 225 2.96 8.43 3.16
N GLU A 226 3.44 8.32 1.91
CA GLU A 226 4.88 8.20 1.62
C GLU A 226 5.66 9.45 2.07
N MET A 227 5.13 10.62 1.81
CA MET A 227 5.69 11.88 2.31
C MET A 227 5.70 11.89 3.84
N ARG A 228 4.61 11.48 4.49
CA ARG A 228 4.52 11.39 5.95
C ARG A 228 5.49 10.35 6.54
N ALA A 229 5.73 9.24 5.87
CA ALA A 229 6.73 8.25 6.27
C ALA A 229 8.15 8.85 6.28
N LYS A 230 8.50 9.64 5.26
CA LYS A 230 9.78 10.37 5.22
C LYS A 230 9.88 11.36 6.37
N GLN A 231 8.82 12.15 6.62
CA GLN A 231 8.77 13.07 7.73
C GLN A 231 8.87 12.36 9.09
N CYS A 232 8.24 11.20 9.26
CA CYS A 232 8.36 10.40 10.48
C CYS A 232 9.80 9.92 10.72
N ASN A 233 10.50 9.50 9.66
CA ASN A 233 11.92 9.15 9.75
C ASN A 233 12.80 10.35 10.15
N THR A 234 12.50 11.53 9.65
CA THR A 234 13.19 12.77 10.04
C THR A 234 12.95 13.10 11.52
N LEU A 235 11.70 12.93 12.03
CA LEU A 235 11.40 13.10 13.46
C LEU A 235 12.15 12.09 14.34
N HIS A 236 12.34 10.87 13.84
CA HIS A 236 13.15 9.85 14.49
C HIS A 236 14.62 10.30 14.64
N ASN A 237 15.23 10.77 13.55
CA ASN A 237 16.61 11.29 13.56
C ASN A 237 16.74 12.47 14.52
N LEU A 238 15.83 13.43 14.44
CA LEU A 238 15.77 14.60 15.30
C LEU A 238 15.69 14.20 16.79
N HIS A 239 14.82 13.26 17.15
CA HIS A 239 14.74 12.73 18.52
C HIS A 239 16.05 12.09 18.98
N TYR A 240 16.71 11.32 18.09
CA TYR A 240 17.98 10.67 18.39
C TYR A 240 19.10 11.68 18.60
N GLU A 241 19.19 12.75 17.79
CA GLU A 241 20.18 13.81 17.96
C GLU A 241 19.94 14.61 19.27
N LEU A 242 18.68 14.92 19.59
CA LEU A 242 18.33 15.63 20.82
C LEU A 242 18.74 14.84 22.07
N LYS A 243 18.58 13.50 22.08
CA LYS A 243 19.00 12.66 23.22
C LYS A 243 20.51 12.64 23.46
N LYS A 244 21.33 12.98 22.47
CA LYS A 244 22.78 13.06 22.60
C LYS A 244 23.24 14.39 23.21
N ILE A 245 22.39 15.40 23.31
CA ILE A 245 22.68 16.69 23.90
C ILE A 245 22.61 16.54 25.42
N ARG A 246 23.74 16.68 26.10
CA ARG A 246 23.81 16.56 27.58
C ARG A 246 23.31 17.83 28.27
N ASN A 247 23.77 18.99 27.79
CA ASN A 247 23.38 20.30 28.30
C ASN A 247 22.79 21.10 27.14
N MET A 248 21.50 21.48 27.25
CA MET A 248 20.84 22.25 26.22
C MET A 248 21.53 23.62 26.09
N PRO A 249 22.05 23.96 24.87
CA PRO A 249 22.61 25.29 24.63
C PRO A 249 21.49 26.34 24.63
N LYS A 250 21.84 27.62 24.88
CA LYS A 250 20.87 28.74 24.87
C LYS A 250 20.08 28.82 23.55
N GLN A 251 20.71 28.49 22.43
CA GLN A 251 20.12 28.47 21.11
C GLN A 251 18.99 27.45 20.98
N ALA A 252 18.89 26.43 21.85
CA ALA A 252 17.83 25.47 21.87
C ALA A 252 16.46 26.09 22.14
N GLU A 253 16.41 27.23 22.82
CA GLU A 253 15.16 27.97 23.06
C GLU A 253 14.54 28.47 21.73
N ILE A 254 15.35 29.08 20.86
CA ILE A 254 14.89 29.55 19.53
C ILE A 254 14.39 28.38 18.68
N VAL A 255 15.12 27.25 18.69
CA VAL A 255 14.70 26.05 17.95
C VAL A 255 13.42 25.45 18.54
N SER A 256 13.29 25.45 19.85
CA SER A 256 12.08 25.01 20.55
C SER A 256 10.86 25.84 20.14
N GLU A 257 10.98 27.18 20.19
CA GLU A 257 9.90 28.08 19.76
C GLU A 257 9.50 27.82 18.31
N TYR A 258 10.47 27.60 17.43
CA TYR A 258 10.22 27.28 16.05
C TYR A 258 9.49 25.94 15.88
N VAL A 259 9.88 24.89 16.59
CA VAL A 259 9.21 23.59 16.54
C VAL A 259 7.78 23.68 17.10
N LEU A 260 7.58 24.44 18.18
CA LEU A 260 6.24 24.71 18.73
C LEU A 260 5.38 25.57 17.80
N TYR A 261 5.96 26.44 17.00
CA TYR A 261 5.27 27.14 15.92
C TYR A 261 4.92 26.16 14.79
N LEU A 262 5.89 25.33 14.34
CA LEU A 262 5.74 24.41 13.20
C LEU A 262 4.62 23.39 13.40
N LYS A 263 4.37 22.93 14.64
CA LYS A 263 3.30 21.98 14.95
C LYS A 263 1.91 22.40 14.44
N ASN A 264 1.65 23.71 14.34
CA ASN A 264 0.37 24.24 13.89
C ASN A 264 0.18 24.18 12.35
N PHE A 265 1.25 23.84 11.61
CA PHE A 265 1.27 23.83 10.14
C PHE A 265 1.47 22.41 9.54
N VAL A 266 1.30 21.37 10.34
CA VAL A 266 1.43 19.97 9.90
C VAL A 266 0.17 19.47 9.18
N THR A 267 -0.68 20.36 8.68
CA THR A 267 -1.92 20.00 7.99
C THR A 267 -1.68 19.59 6.54
N GLU A 268 -2.61 18.78 5.99
CA GLU A 268 -2.54 18.24 4.64
C GLU A 268 -2.28 19.31 3.57
N MET A 269 -3.02 20.41 3.63
CA MET A 269 -3.04 21.44 2.59
C MET A 269 -2.04 22.59 2.81
N ASN A 270 -1.32 22.63 3.93
CA ASN A 270 -0.36 23.70 4.20
C ASN A 270 0.81 23.68 3.20
N ASP A 271 1.10 24.83 2.60
CA ASP A 271 2.31 25.05 1.80
C ASP A 271 3.41 25.60 2.72
N PRO A 272 4.52 24.89 2.91
CA PRO A 272 5.52 25.22 3.93
C PRO A 272 6.47 26.36 3.53
N ALA A 273 6.15 27.17 2.53
CA ALA A 273 7.04 28.22 2.04
C ALA A 273 7.40 29.24 3.13
N GLU A 274 6.43 29.68 3.94
CA GLU A 274 6.64 30.58 5.07
C GLU A 274 7.51 29.93 6.15
N GLN A 275 7.20 28.67 6.50
CA GLN A 275 7.94 27.92 7.52
C GLN A 275 9.41 27.75 7.13
N ILE A 276 9.69 27.47 5.85
CA ILE A 276 11.06 27.41 5.31
C ILE A 276 11.74 28.79 5.42
N GLY A 277 11.03 29.87 5.06
CA GLY A 277 11.56 31.21 5.20
C GLY A 277 11.98 31.56 6.65
N ARG A 278 11.14 31.21 7.62
CA ARG A 278 11.46 31.40 9.06
C ARG A 278 12.63 30.53 9.51
N LEU A 279 12.73 29.29 9.04
CA LEU A 279 13.86 28.42 9.34
C LEU A 279 15.19 28.99 8.81
N ASN A 280 15.17 29.56 7.60
CA ASN A 280 16.35 30.22 7.04
C ASN A 280 16.81 31.40 7.88
N LEU A 281 15.89 32.20 8.45
CA LEU A 281 16.26 33.29 9.36
C LEU A 281 16.94 32.77 10.65
N ILE A 282 16.52 31.60 11.14
CA ILE A 282 17.18 30.95 12.29
C ILE A 282 18.60 30.51 11.90
N PHE A 283 18.82 29.94 10.72
CA PHE A 283 20.14 29.57 10.24
C PHE A 283 21.05 30.79 10.11
N GLU A 284 20.57 31.90 9.57
CA GLU A 284 21.35 33.13 9.48
C GLU A 284 21.68 33.71 10.86
N GLY A 285 20.71 33.76 11.79
CA GLY A 285 20.94 34.21 13.15
C GLY A 285 22.00 33.39 13.88
N MET A 286 22.02 32.07 13.66
CA MET A 286 23.05 31.20 14.26
C MET A 286 24.47 31.43 13.73
N LYS A 287 24.63 31.98 12.52
CA LYS A 287 25.95 32.33 11.97
C LYS A 287 26.55 33.58 12.63
N GLU A 288 25.70 34.45 13.16
CA GLU A 288 26.12 35.70 13.81
C GLU A 288 26.39 35.49 15.33
N GLU A 289 26.10 34.34 15.86
CA GLU A 289 26.33 33.98 17.27
C GLU A 289 27.83 33.86 17.60
N GLU A 290 28.18 34.21 18.86
CA GLU A 290 29.54 34.02 19.34
C GLU A 290 30.01 32.57 19.18
N LEU A 291 31.30 32.38 18.92
CA LEU A 291 31.89 31.04 18.81
C LEU A 291 31.81 30.30 20.16
N PRO A 292 31.65 28.99 20.16
CA PRO A 292 31.61 28.18 21.37
C PRO A 292 32.94 28.27 22.11
N LYS A 293 32.86 28.46 23.44
CA LYS A 293 34.03 28.62 24.31
C LYS A 293 34.61 27.29 24.81
N THR A 294 33.83 26.23 24.80
CA THR A 294 34.24 24.90 25.23
C THR A 294 33.94 23.85 24.16
N ARG A 295 34.66 22.72 24.23
CA ARG A 295 34.42 21.57 23.36
C ARG A 295 32.99 21.01 23.53
N GLU A 296 32.50 20.94 24.75
CA GLU A 296 31.16 20.48 25.07
C GLU A 296 30.08 21.37 24.42
N GLU A 297 30.25 22.67 24.53
CA GLU A 297 29.38 23.67 23.91
C GLU A 297 29.37 23.49 22.37
N PHE A 298 30.56 23.34 21.79
CA PHE A 298 30.69 23.09 20.35
C PHE A 298 29.93 21.82 19.93
N GLU A 299 30.14 20.71 20.64
CA GLU A 299 29.47 19.43 20.32
C GLU A 299 27.95 19.52 20.46
N ASN A 300 27.45 20.22 21.48
CA ASN A 300 26.01 20.39 21.70
C ASN A 300 25.37 21.32 20.66
N ARG A 301 26.05 22.42 20.28
CA ARG A 301 25.61 23.31 19.20
C ARG A 301 25.62 22.59 17.83
N ALA A 302 26.62 21.76 17.55
CA ALA A 302 26.67 20.96 16.32
C ALA A 302 25.48 20.00 16.20
N LYS A 303 25.11 19.32 17.30
CA LYS A 303 23.92 18.46 17.33
C LYS A 303 22.63 19.26 17.12
N LEU A 304 22.52 20.43 17.72
CA LEU A 304 21.38 21.33 17.52
C LEU A 304 21.29 21.82 16.06
N TYR A 305 22.43 22.05 15.42
CA TYR A 305 22.46 22.38 14.00
C TYR A 305 21.96 21.22 13.13
N HIS A 306 22.29 19.97 13.46
CA HIS A 306 21.72 18.79 12.81
C HIS A 306 20.19 18.72 12.97
N VAL A 307 19.68 19.08 14.15
CA VAL A 307 18.22 19.17 14.39
C VAL A 307 17.57 20.18 13.42
N LEU A 308 18.20 21.33 13.17
CA LEU A 308 17.70 22.31 12.19
C LEU A 308 17.73 21.77 10.77
N MET A 309 18.78 21.03 10.38
CA MET A 309 18.86 20.38 9.07
C MET A 309 17.76 19.31 8.90
N ASP A 310 17.47 18.54 9.93
CA ASP A 310 16.35 17.59 9.93
C ASP A 310 15.00 18.32 9.77
N LEU A 311 14.81 19.46 10.42
CA LEU A 311 13.59 20.27 10.27
C LEU A 311 13.48 20.85 8.85
N GLU A 312 14.59 21.25 8.23
CA GLU A 312 14.61 21.68 6.84
C GLU A 312 14.17 20.53 5.91
N GLU A 313 14.73 19.33 6.08
CA GLU A 313 14.37 18.15 5.30
C GLU A 313 12.89 17.78 5.47
N PHE A 314 12.37 17.84 6.71
CA PHE A 314 10.96 17.65 7.02
C PHE A 314 10.06 18.59 6.20
N LEU A 315 10.42 19.86 6.07
CA LEU A 315 9.67 20.85 5.29
C LEU A 315 9.83 20.65 3.78
N ILE A 316 11.02 20.28 3.31
CA ILE A 316 11.29 19.99 1.89
C ILE A 316 10.44 18.83 1.38
N TYR A 317 10.27 17.76 2.16
CA TYR A 317 9.36 16.66 1.79
C TYR A 317 7.94 17.15 1.57
N LYS A 318 7.44 17.97 2.48
CA LYS A 318 6.10 18.57 2.35
C LYS A 318 5.99 19.48 1.12
N ARG A 319 6.98 20.36 0.89
CA ARG A 319 7.01 21.27 -0.27
C ARG A 319 6.99 20.52 -1.59
N ARG A 320 7.76 19.42 -1.71
CA ARG A 320 7.78 18.57 -2.90
C ARG A 320 6.41 17.95 -3.15
N PHE A 321 5.77 17.41 -2.12
CA PHE A 321 4.43 16.84 -2.22
C PHE A 321 3.41 17.88 -2.70
N ILE A 322 3.34 19.07 -2.07
CA ILE A 322 2.41 20.14 -2.46
C ILE A 322 2.67 20.62 -3.90
N THR A 323 3.93 20.73 -4.30
CA THR A 323 4.29 21.12 -5.67
C THR A 323 3.81 20.11 -6.70
N LEU A 324 3.94 18.81 -6.41
CA LEU A 324 3.46 17.74 -7.29
C LEU A 324 1.93 17.70 -7.32
N ALA A 325 1.27 17.87 -6.17
CA ALA A 325 -0.18 17.95 -6.04
C ALA A 325 -0.77 19.08 -6.88
N LYS A 326 -0.24 20.29 -6.75
CA LYS A 326 -0.67 21.47 -7.51
C LYS A 326 -0.48 21.30 -9.04
N LYS A 327 0.53 20.55 -9.47
CA LYS A 327 0.80 20.29 -10.90
C LYS A 327 -0.04 19.14 -11.48
N GLY A 328 -0.91 18.50 -10.71
CA GLY A 328 -1.65 17.29 -11.13
C GLY A 328 -0.72 16.13 -11.51
N LYS A 329 0.54 16.16 -11.06
CA LYS A 329 1.61 15.20 -11.39
C LYS A 329 1.90 14.20 -10.26
N LEU A 330 0.95 14.00 -9.36
CA LEU A 330 1.04 12.88 -8.41
C LEU A 330 0.94 11.59 -9.23
N LYS A 331 2.07 11.05 -9.58
CA LYS A 331 2.18 9.79 -10.31
C LYS A 331 2.43 8.68 -9.31
N ASN A 332 1.72 7.59 -9.52
CA ASN A 332 1.95 6.31 -8.89
C ASN A 332 3.42 5.87 -9.04
N THR A 333 4.25 6.16 -8.05
CA THR A 333 5.65 5.72 -7.98
C THR A 333 5.77 4.31 -7.39
N SER A 334 4.93 3.37 -7.86
CA SER A 334 4.85 2.00 -7.33
C SER A 334 6.18 1.21 -7.37
N GLY A 335 7.15 1.66 -8.16
CA GLY A 335 8.48 1.04 -8.26
C GLY A 335 9.44 1.41 -7.13
N TYR A 336 9.36 2.62 -6.58
CA TYR A 336 10.28 3.10 -5.53
C TYR A 336 9.96 2.50 -4.15
N LEU A 337 8.70 2.26 -3.86
CA LEU A 337 8.27 1.78 -2.54
C LEU A 337 8.63 0.32 -2.28
N ARG A 338 8.54 -0.56 -3.27
CA ARG A 338 9.00 -1.95 -3.10
C ARG A 338 10.48 -2.02 -2.74
N LYS A 339 11.31 -1.10 -3.26
CA LYS A 339 12.72 -0.96 -2.88
C LYS A 339 12.87 -0.40 -1.46
N TRP A 340 12.08 0.60 -1.09
CA TRP A 340 12.18 1.26 0.21
C TRP A 340 11.67 0.38 1.36
N VAL A 341 10.50 -0.25 1.23
CA VAL A 341 9.97 -1.21 2.22
C VAL A 341 10.92 -2.41 2.40
N ARG A 342 11.57 -2.89 1.32
CA ARG A 342 12.62 -3.93 1.44
C ARG A 342 13.87 -3.43 2.15
N ALA A 343 14.33 -2.22 1.86
CA ALA A 343 15.49 -1.61 2.50
C ALA A 343 15.25 -1.33 3.99
N PHE A 344 14.05 -0.85 4.33
CA PHE A 344 13.63 -0.57 5.70
C PHE A 344 13.48 -1.84 6.55
N LYS A 345 12.85 -2.89 6.01
CA LYS A 345 12.79 -4.21 6.67
C LYS A 345 14.16 -4.85 6.87
N SER A 346 15.14 -4.56 5.99
CA SER A 346 16.52 -5.05 6.14
C SER A 346 17.30 -4.29 7.21
N LYS A 347 17.01 -2.98 7.40
CA LYS A 347 17.65 -2.13 8.42
C LYS A 347 17.18 -2.49 9.83
N ASN A 348 15.87 -2.66 10.03
CA ASN A 348 15.32 -3.09 11.32
C ASN A 348 15.72 -4.52 11.74
N LYS A 349 16.07 -5.42 10.79
CA LYS A 349 16.63 -6.73 11.12
C LYS A 349 18.09 -6.69 11.60
N ARG A 350 18.81 -5.59 11.35
CA ARG A 350 20.22 -5.42 11.81
C ARG A 350 20.33 -4.74 13.18
N GLU A 351 19.29 -4.03 13.62
CA GLU A 351 19.26 -3.36 14.93
C GLU A 351 18.69 -4.25 16.05
N VAL A 352 18.19 -5.45 15.73
CA VAL A 352 17.66 -6.47 16.67
C VAL A 352 18.63 -7.63 16.84
N LYS A 353 19.85 -7.56 16.30
CA LYS A 353 20.99 -8.41 16.61
C LYS A 353 22.09 -7.57 17.25
#